data_ebdce0e19faf41224cdcafbee0f033c3
#
_entry.id   ebdce0e19faf41224cdcafbee0f033c3
#
_cell.length_a   1.000
_cell.length_b   1.000
_cell.length_c   1.000
_cell.angle_alpha   90.00
_cell.angle_beta   90.00
_cell.angle_gamma   90.00
#
_symmetry.space_group_name_H-M   'P 1'
#
loop_
_entity.id
_entity.type
_entity.pdbx_description
1 polymer ?
#
loop_
_entity_poly.entity_id
_entity_poly.type
_entity_poly.pdbx_seq_one_letter_code
_entity_poly.pdbx_strand_id
1 'polypeptide(L)'
;DLLRAFRDLPGRNVYMSAKQERTKDELSGAVLYGPSMPGQRLGQGLPYLFDEVLCLRIEKDAEGKTVRALQTQPDFQYGAKDRSGALDAFEPPNLAAIAAKITHQPAAVAAETQGA
;
A
#
# COMPACT_ATOMS: atom_id res chain seq x y z
N ASP A 1 -19.96 -5.23 7.86
CA ASP A 1 -19.07 -4.89 8.96
C ASP A 1 -18.58 -3.43 8.83
N LEU A 2 -17.95 -2.95 9.86
CA LEU A 2 -17.55 -1.55 9.95
C LEU A 2 -16.54 -1.14 8.86
N LEU A 3 -15.59 -2.00 8.56
CA LEU A 3 -14.59 -1.71 7.54
C LEU A 3 -15.24 -1.58 6.17
N ARG A 4 -16.16 -2.46 5.85
CA ARG A 4 -16.88 -2.38 4.58
C ARG A 4 -17.76 -1.14 4.51
N ALA A 5 -18.37 -0.77 5.62
CA ALA A 5 -19.17 0.45 5.66
C ALA A 5 -18.35 1.69 5.35
N PHE A 6 -17.15 1.78 5.92
CA PHE A 6 -16.26 2.88 5.59
C PHE A 6 -15.77 2.83 4.16
N ARG A 7 -15.39 1.63 3.67
CA ARG A 7 -14.94 1.47 2.30
C ARG A 7 -15.99 1.93 1.30
N ASP A 8 -17.25 1.66 1.59
CA ASP A 8 -18.34 1.88 0.65
C ASP A 8 -18.97 3.27 0.76
N LEU A 9 -18.40 4.17 1.54
CA LEU A 9 -18.89 5.54 1.63
C LEU A 9 -18.81 6.21 0.26
N PRO A 10 -19.94 6.73 -0.26
CA PRO A 10 -19.94 7.33 -1.60
C PRO A 10 -19.20 8.66 -1.63
N GLY A 11 -18.49 8.90 -2.72
CA GLY A 11 -17.81 10.16 -2.95
C GLY A 11 -16.66 10.45 -2.01
N ARG A 12 -16.09 9.41 -1.38
CA ARG A 12 -15.02 9.59 -0.41
C ARG A 12 -13.90 8.59 -0.65
N ASN A 13 -12.69 9.03 -0.36
CA ASN A 13 -11.55 8.15 -0.25
C ASN A 13 -11.38 7.78 1.21
N VAL A 14 -11.16 6.51 1.47
CA VAL A 14 -10.99 6.02 2.84
C VAL A 14 -9.57 5.53 3.00
N TYR A 15 -8.88 6.10 3.97
CA TYR A 15 -7.51 5.71 4.29
C TYR A 15 -7.49 5.07 5.68
N MET A 16 -6.82 3.93 5.78
CA MET A 16 -6.62 3.25 7.05
C MET A 16 -5.17 2.87 7.19
N SER A 17 -4.61 3.13 8.36
CA SER A 17 -3.28 2.64 8.69
C SER A 17 -3.40 1.38 9.55
N ALA A 18 -2.47 0.47 9.36
CA ALA A 18 -2.42 -0.75 10.14
C ALA A 18 -0.98 -1.07 10.50
N LYS A 19 -0.80 -1.64 11.67
CA LYS A 19 0.51 -2.12 12.09
C LYS A 19 0.92 -3.28 11.21
N GLN A 20 2.19 -3.35 10.86
CA GLN A 20 2.72 -4.47 10.10
C GLN A 20 2.89 -5.69 11.01
N GLU A 21 2.42 -6.83 10.54
CA GLU A 21 2.53 -8.09 11.26
C GLU A 21 3.40 -9.07 10.48
N ARG A 22 4.26 -9.76 11.22
CA ARG A 22 5.12 -10.80 10.67
C ARG A 22 4.48 -12.15 10.99
N THR A 23 4.24 -12.96 9.96
CA THR A 23 3.70 -14.30 10.13
C THR A 23 4.58 -15.30 9.41
N LYS A 24 4.53 -16.54 9.87
CA LYS A 24 5.28 -17.63 9.23
C LYS A 24 4.30 -18.61 8.62
N ASP A 25 4.50 -18.93 7.34
CA ASP A 25 3.71 -19.95 6.67
C ASP A 25 4.24 -21.31 7.11
N GLU A 26 3.41 -22.09 7.76
CA GLU A 26 3.81 -23.39 8.29
C GLU A 26 4.14 -24.39 7.20
N LEU A 27 3.53 -24.27 6.05
CA LEU A 27 3.77 -25.23 4.95
C LEU A 27 5.08 -24.98 4.25
N SER A 28 5.39 -23.73 3.96
CA SER A 28 6.60 -23.38 3.21
C SER A 28 7.73 -22.89 4.10
N GLY A 29 7.45 -22.53 5.34
CA GLY A 29 8.42 -21.89 6.22
C GLY A 29 8.70 -20.43 5.89
N ALA A 30 8.01 -19.88 4.91
CA ALA A 30 8.24 -18.50 4.49
C ALA A 30 7.75 -17.51 5.55
N VAL A 31 8.50 -16.42 5.69
CA VAL A 31 8.12 -15.31 6.58
C VAL A 31 7.38 -14.28 5.72
N LEU A 32 6.19 -13.91 6.16
CA LEU A 32 5.34 -12.98 5.43
C LEU A 32 5.02 -11.78 6.29
N TYR A 33 4.94 -10.61 5.65
CA TYR A 33 4.58 -9.36 6.31
C TYR A 33 3.31 -8.81 5.69
N GLY A 34 2.39 -8.40 6.53
CA GLY A 34 1.12 -7.83 6.08
C GLY A 34 0.50 -6.97 7.15
N PRO A 35 -0.66 -6.36 6.85
CA PRO A 35 -1.34 -5.54 7.84
C PRO A 35 -1.89 -6.38 8.98
N SER A 36 -1.76 -5.86 10.20
CA SER A 36 -2.25 -6.50 11.40
C SER A 36 -3.55 -5.84 11.84
N MET A 37 -4.55 -6.67 12.09
CA MET A 37 -5.82 -6.20 12.62
C MET A 37 -6.25 -7.15 13.74
N PRO A 38 -7.04 -6.66 14.71
CA PRO A 38 -7.60 -7.55 15.71
C PRO A 38 -8.40 -8.68 15.05
N GLY A 39 -8.04 -9.92 15.38
CA GLY A 39 -8.67 -11.08 14.77
C GLY A 39 -7.95 -11.50 13.49
N GLN A 40 -7.52 -12.77 13.47
CA GLN A 40 -6.74 -13.29 12.34
C GLN A 40 -7.47 -13.24 11.01
N ARG A 41 -8.79 -13.44 11.03
CA ARG A 41 -9.57 -13.40 9.80
C ARG A 41 -9.55 -12.03 9.14
N LEU A 42 -9.64 -10.99 9.97
CA LEU A 42 -9.59 -9.62 9.45
C LEU A 42 -8.22 -9.32 8.84
N GLY A 43 -7.15 -9.74 9.50
CA GLY A 43 -5.81 -9.54 8.97
C GLY A 43 -5.59 -10.20 7.63
N GLN A 44 -6.11 -11.43 7.46
CA GLN A 44 -5.95 -12.17 6.22
C GLN A 44 -6.86 -11.65 5.11
N GLY A 45 -8.07 -11.23 5.46
CA GLY A 45 -9.03 -10.76 4.47
C GLY A 45 -8.91 -9.28 4.14
N LEU A 46 -8.16 -8.53 4.93
CA LEU A 46 -8.09 -7.09 4.81
C LEU A 46 -7.65 -6.61 3.43
N PRO A 47 -6.62 -7.20 2.78
CA PRO A 47 -6.22 -6.72 1.46
C PRO A 47 -7.30 -6.82 0.40
N TYR A 48 -8.26 -7.71 0.55
CA TYR A 48 -9.34 -7.86 -0.43
C TYR A 48 -10.39 -6.76 -0.32
N LEU A 49 -10.40 -6.02 0.78
CA LEU A 49 -11.38 -4.96 1.00
C LEU A 49 -10.96 -3.63 0.39
N PHE A 50 -9.70 -3.46 0.06
CA PHE A 50 -9.16 -2.18 -0.40
C PHE A 50 -8.60 -2.27 -1.80
N ASP A 51 -8.72 -1.18 -2.55
CA ASP A 51 -8.14 -1.09 -3.88
C ASP A 51 -6.63 -0.96 -3.83
N GLU A 52 -6.12 -0.32 -2.80
CA GLU A 52 -4.69 -0.11 -2.61
C GLU A 52 -4.28 -0.61 -1.25
N VAL A 53 -3.25 -1.43 -1.23
CA VAL A 53 -2.60 -1.85 0.02
C VAL A 53 -1.13 -1.52 -0.13
N LEU A 54 -0.67 -0.54 0.63
CA LEU A 54 0.66 0.03 0.49
C LEU A 54 1.49 -0.36 1.70
N CYS A 55 2.64 -0.93 1.46
CA CYS A 55 3.55 -1.34 2.53
C CYS A 55 4.66 -0.32 2.68
N LEU A 56 4.73 0.33 3.84
CA LEU A 56 5.81 1.28 4.10
C LEU A 56 7.10 0.53 4.35
N ARG A 57 8.09 0.79 3.51
CA ARG A 57 9.40 0.18 3.60
C ARG A 57 10.43 1.22 3.99
N ILE A 58 11.36 0.81 4.83
CA ILE A 58 12.48 1.65 5.24
C ILE A 58 13.74 0.95 4.77
N GLU A 59 14.45 1.59 3.84
CA GLU A 59 15.63 1.00 3.21
C GLU A 59 16.79 1.98 3.27
N LYS A 60 17.97 1.51 2.95
CA LYS A 60 19.12 2.40 2.81
C LYS A 60 19.49 2.51 1.34
N ASP A 61 19.78 3.74 0.91
CA ASP A 61 20.22 3.95 -0.45
C ASP A 61 21.71 3.62 -0.60
N ALA A 62 22.25 3.83 -1.79
CA ALA A 62 23.63 3.51 -2.08
C ALA A 62 24.65 4.28 -1.22
N GLU A 63 24.22 5.40 -0.67
CA GLU A 63 25.05 6.23 0.20
C GLU A 63 24.89 5.92 1.67
N GLY A 64 24.09 4.90 2.00
CA GLY A 64 23.83 4.52 3.38
C GLY A 64 22.77 5.36 4.07
N LYS A 65 22.11 6.23 3.35
CA LYS A 65 21.09 7.11 3.89
C LYS A 65 19.76 6.39 4.00
N THR A 66 19.05 6.58 5.09
CA THR A 66 17.73 5.97 5.28
C THR A 66 16.72 6.64 4.38
N VAL A 67 16.02 5.83 3.59
CA VAL A 67 14.94 6.32 2.73
C VAL A 67 13.67 5.51 3.02
N ARG A 68 12.53 6.16 2.85
CA ARG A 68 11.22 5.51 2.99
C ARG A 68 10.52 5.49 1.66
N ALA A 69 9.83 4.38 1.40
CA ALA A 69 9.07 4.23 0.18
C ALA A 69 7.85 3.37 0.46
N LEU A 70 6.81 3.53 -0.36
CA LEU A 70 5.64 2.69 -0.29
C LEU A 70 5.75 1.63 -1.38
N GLN A 71 5.78 0.37 -0.96
CA GLN A 71 5.76 -0.75 -1.88
C GLN A 71 4.32 -0.99 -2.32
N THR A 72 4.10 -1.08 -3.61
CA THR A 72 2.75 -1.16 -4.18
C THR A 72 2.43 -2.53 -4.77
N GLN A 73 3.44 -3.36 -4.96
CA GLN A 73 3.28 -4.71 -5.50
C GLN A 73 3.81 -5.74 -4.52
N PRO A 74 3.18 -6.90 -4.42
CA PRO A 74 3.66 -7.92 -3.50
C PRO A 74 4.98 -8.52 -3.96
N ASP A 75 5.75 -8.99 -3.00
CA ASP A 75 6.94 -9.77 -3.28
C ASP A 75 6.93 -11.04 -2.43
N PHE A 76 8.09 -11.68 -2.25
CA PHE A 76 8.16 -12.93 -1.50
C PHE A 76 7.73 -12.81 -0.06
N GLN A 77 7.88 -11.64 0.54
CA GLN A 77 7.67 -11.47 1.97
C GLN A 77 6.61 -10.42 2.30
N TYR A 78 6.47 -9.39 1.50
CA TYR A 78 5.62 -8.24 1.83
C TYR A 78 4.36 -8.25 0.98
N GLY A 79 3.20 -8.17 1.64
CA GLY A 79 1.94 -8.00 0.95
C GLY A 79 1.73 -6.56 0.55
N ALA A 80 1.26 -6.37 -0.66
CA ALA A 80 0.90 -5.06 -1.18
C ALA A 80 -0.03 -5.25 -2.36
N LYS A 81 -0.70 -4.19 -2.77
CA LYS A 81 -1.67 -4.28 -3.86
C LYS A 81 -1.87 -2.92 -4.48
N ASP A 82 -1.88 -2.85 -5.79
CA ASP A 82 -2.25 -1.66 -6.55
C ASP A 82 -3.24 -2.07 -7.63
N ARG A 83 -4.50 -1.82 -7.39
CA ARG A 83 -5.56 -2.16 -8.34
C ARG A 83 -5.59 -1.22 -9.53
N SER A 84 -5.12 0.01 -9.37
CA SER A 84 -5.17 1.00 -10.42
C SER A 84 -4.20 0.71 -11.58
N GLY A 85 -3.10 0.04 -11.28
CA GLY A 85 -2.04 -0.17 -12.27
C GLY A 85 -1.25 1.09 -12.59
N ALA A 86 -1.53 2.19 -11.92
CA ALA A 86 -0.90 3.48 -12.22
C ALA A 86 0.36 3.75 -11.42
N LEU A 87 0.62 2.97 -10.38
CA LEU A 87 1.73 3.22 -9.47
C LEU A 87 2.98 2.45 -9.89
N ASP A 88 4.13 3.05 -9.61
CA ASP A 88 5.40 2.33 -9.74
C ASP A 88 5.51 1.32 -8.60
N ALA A 89 6.41 0.35 -8.73
CA ALA A 89 6.59 -0.69 -7.72
C ALA A 89 6.89 -0.09 -6.34
N PHE A 90 7.62 1.03 -6.32
CA PHE A 90 7.88 1.79 -5.10
C PHE A 90 7.55 3.25 -5.38
N GLU A 91 6.79 3.84 -4.47
CA GLU A 91 6.38 5.23 -4.57
C GLU A 91 6.88 6.02 -3.37
N PRO A 92 7.17 7.31 -3.53
CA PRO A 92 7.42 8.16 -2.37
C PRO A 92 6.24 8.14 -1.41
N PRO A 93 6.47 8.23 -0.10
CA PRO A 93 5.37 8.17 0.88
C PRO A 93 4.58 9.47 0.96
N ASN A 94 3.87 9.76 -0.12
CA ASN A 94 3.06 10.96 -0.27
C ASN A 94 1.72 10.56 -0.83
N LEU A 95 0.71 10.51 0.03
CA LEU A 95 -0.62 10.04 -0.36
C LEU A 95 -1.29 10.94 -1.40
N ALA A 96 -1.02 12.23 -1.36
CA ALA A 96 -1.58 13.15 -2.36
C ALA A 96 -1.04 12.84 -3.76
N ALA A 97 0.25 12.56 -3.86
CA ALA A 97 0.86 12.19 -5.14
C ALA A 97 0.33 10.85 -5.63
N ILE A 98 0.14 9.90 -4.73
CA ILE A 98 -0.42 8.59 -5.07
C ILE A 98 -1.85 8.74 -5.57
N ALA A 99 -2.67 9.51 -4.86
CA ALA A 99 -4.05 9.75 -5.26
C ALA A 99 -4.12 10.40 -6.65
N ALA A 100 -3.24 11.34 -6.92
CA ALA A 100 -3.19 11.99 -8.22
C ALA A 100 -2.88 10.99 -9.34
N LYS A 101 -1.95 10.08 -9.12
CA LYS A 101 -1.64 9.05 -10.10
C LYS A 101 -2.82 8.12 -10.34
N ILE A 102 -3.47 7.69 -9.28
CA ILE A 102 -4.60 6.76 -9.37
C ILE A 102 -5.76 7.37 -10.12
N THR A 103 -6.04 8.63 -9.86
CA THR A 103 -7.18 9.31 -10.49
C THR A 103 -6.83 9.91 -11.84
N HIS A 104 -5.60 9.75 -12.28
CA HIS A 104 -5.12 10.31 -13.55
C HIS A 104 -5.32 11.82 -13.64
N GLN A 105 -4.97 12.53 -12.56
CA GLN A 105 -5.09 13.98 -12.51
C GLN A 105 -3.97 14.62 -13.33
N PRO A 106 -4.26 15.20 -14.48
CA PRO A 106 -3.20 15.74 -15.34
C PRO A 106 -2.43 16.88 -14.68
N ALA A 107 -3.10 17.62 -13.84
CA ALA A 107 -2.45 18.72 -13.16
C ALA A 107 -1.33 18.25 -12.25
N ALA A 108 -1.51 17.12 -11.66
CA ALA A 108 -0.48 16.56 -10.81
C ALA A 108 0.59 15.87 -11.63
N VAL A 109 0.19 15.39 -12.75
CA VAL A 109 1.06 14.63 -13.63
C VAL A 109 1.92 15.55 -14.46
N ALA A 110 1.28 16.40 -15.00
CA ALA A 110 1.97 17.32 -15.84
C ALA A 110 3.09 17.94 -15.06
N ALA A 111 2.74 17.29 -14.90
CA ALA A 111 3.39 17.75 -14.64
C ALA A 111 4.26 16.97 -14.58
N GLU A 112 3.65 16.51 -14.83
CA GLU A 112 4.09 16.35 -14.75
C GLU A 112 4.71 16.08 -15.11
N THR A 113 4.49 15.93 -15.29
CA THR A 113 4.88 16.13 -15.38
C THR A 113 5.45 16.25 -15.43
N GLN A 114 5.42 16.12 -15.39
CA GLN A 114 5.91 16.73 -15.19
C GLN A 114 6.55 16.70 -14.85
N GLY A 115 6.58 16.35 -14.69
CA GLY A 115 7.11 16.64 -14.19
C GLY A 115 7.46 16.49 -14.23
N ALA A 116 7.51 16.37 -14.32
CA ALA A 116 7.66 16.71 -14.09
C ALA A 116 7.74 16.80 -13.92
#